data_15104577046a1e657d4fbbc61ff1be58
#
_entry.id   15104577046a1e657d4fbbc61ff1be58
#
_cell.length_a   1.000
_cell.length_b   1.000
_cell.length_c   1.000
_cell.angle_alpha   90.00
_cell.angle_beta   90.00
_cell.angle_gamma   90.00
#
_symmetry.space_group_name_H-M   'P 1'
#
loop_
_entity.id
_entity.type
_entity.pdbx_description
1 polymer ?
#
loop_
_entity_poly.entity_id
_entity_poly.type
_entity_poly.pdbx_seq_one_letter_code
_entity_poly.pdbx_strand_id
1 'polypeptide(L)'
;MKQVFLFLGLSLLMGTIALFTICGYDQIGTLHAAPIENVALNAKTPFAEGCSKCHATEPAYQEWQHAGHSHALVNLIEGPYEVQTSCLSCHSSGYEVFSDRVYPGHTYNIETAVNAVACSSCHSHTSKEEHLLVKPAKKLCVNCHKMDCGCAGAGIVHQSQSEMFLGREGAGVKRMPSPHVRAMKKRCVHCHMAKEDPETVAKHGGHTFIADFSTCSTSGCHDSVDNNMETKLPQYRAEIESKMQAVKKILDAAPDKTSQAYLDAKLNYDMVKGDSGYGLHNIPYANALLDYSLSLKSELE
;
A
#
# COMPACT_ATOMS: atom_id res chain seq x y z
N MET A 1 50.63 71.19 -10.77
CA MET A 1 51.07 69.79 -10.64
C MET A 1 50.61 69.21 -9.35
N LYS A 2 49.42 68.56 -9.37
CA LYS A 2 48.90 67.74 -8.30
C LYS A 2 48.16 66.55 -8.95
N GLN A 3 48.72 65.38 -8.83
CA GLN A 3 48.12 64.13 -9.29
C GLN A 3 47.01 63.77 -8.32
N VAL A 4 45.83 63.49 -8.86
CA VAL A 4 44.68 62.97 -8.13
C VAL A 4 44.61 61.48 -8.46
N PHE A 5 44.83 60.64 -7.48
CA PHE A 5 44.64 59.20 -7.57
C PHE A 5 43.13 58.86 -7.45
N LEU A 6 42.60 58.28 -8.50
CA LEU A 6 41.24 57.76 -8.53
C LEU A 6 41.24 56.29 -8.04
N PHE A 7 40.71 56.04 -6.88
CA PHE A 7 40.48 54.68 -6.40
C PHE A 7 39.17 54.19 -6.95
N LEU A 8 39.23 53.25 -7.89
CA LEU A 8 38.08 52.46 -8.30
C LEU A 8 37.80 51.36 -7.24
N GLY A 9 36.76 51.58 -6.46
CA GLY A 9 36.22 50.59 -5.57
C GLY A 9 35.40 49.56 -6.36
N LEU A 10 35.96 48.35 -6.48
CA LEU A 10 35.23 47.22 -7.06
C LEU A 10 34.34 46.59 -5.98
N SER A 11 33.06 46.96 -5.98
CA SER A 11 32.06 46.34 -5.12
C SER A 11 31.75 44.95 -5.67
N LEU A 12 32.31 43.91 -5.04
CA LEU A 12 31.88 42.53 -5.26
C LEU A 12 30.46 42.35 -4.65
N LEU A 13 29.48 42.38 -5.49
CA LEU A 13 28.12 41.96 -5.15
C LEU A 13 28.14 40.44 -5.06
N MET A 14 28.39 39.87 -3.87
CA MET A 14 28.10 38.47 -3.61
C MET A 14 26.57 38.28 -3.59
N GLY A 15 26.05 37.93 -4.75
CA GLY A 15 24.70 37.42 -4.86
C GLY A 15 24.66 36.05 -4.14
N THR A 16 24.09 36.03 -2.92
CA THR A 16 23.65 34.83 -2.29
C THR A 16 22.53 34.25 -3.12
N ILE A 17 22.87 33.31 -4.00
CA ILE A 17 21.90 32.40 -4.60
C ILE A 17 21.38 31.57 -3.42
N ALA A 18 20.22 31.98 -2.90
CA ALA A 18 19.43 31.11 -2.06
C ALA A 18 19.02 29.93 -2.97
N LEU A 19 19.79 28.85 -2.88
CA LEU A 19 19.33 27.53 -3.30
C LEU A 19 18.10 27.22 -2.43
N PHE A 20 16.94 27.60 -2.94
CA PHE A 20 15.72 26.90 -2.58
C PHE A 20 15.95 25.46 -3.03
N THR A 21 16.48 24.64 -2.12
CA THR A 21 16.28 23.20 -2.19
C THR A 21 14.77 23.04 -2.16
N ILE A 22 14.21 22.98 -3.35
CA ILE A 22 12.89 22.37 -3.57
C ILE A 22 13.11 20.99 -2.99
N CYS A 23 12.55 20.77 -1.81
CA CYS A 23 12.47 19.46 -1.20
C CYS A 23 11.72 18.63 -2.23
N GLY A 24 12.49 17.89 -3.02
CA GLY A 24 12.00 17.15 -4.16
C GLY A 24 10.91 16.20 -3.68
N TYR A 25 9.78 16.31 -4.32
CA TYR A 25 8.69 15.35 -4.30
C TYR A 25 9.12 14.09 -5.09
N ASP A 26 10.28 13.55 -4.75
CA ASP A 26 10.85 12.34 -5.35
C ASP A 26 10.79 11.15 -4.40
N GLN A 27 9.74 11.10 -3.58
CA GLN A 27 9.49 9.92 -2.77
C GLN A 27 7.99 9.55 -2.77
N ILE A 28 7.36 9.60 -3.95
CA ILE A 28 6.39 8.56 -4.26
C ILE A 28 7.18 7.51 -5.04
N GLY A 29 8.36 7.23 -4.54
CA GLY A 29 9.08 6.03 -4.86
C GLY A 29 8.20 4.88 -4.45
N THR A 30 8.04 3.91 -5.34
CA THR A 30 7.91 2.53 -4.93
C THR A 30 8.28 2.44 -3.45
N LEU A 31 7.36 1.96 -2.62
CA LEU A 31 7.74 1.36 -1.35
C LEU A 31 8.64 0.16 -1.69
N HIS A 32 9.81 0.45 -2.22
CA HIS A 32 10.93 -0.43 -2.04
C HIS A 32 11.13 -0.38 -0.53
N ALA A 33 10.78 -1.46 0.15
CA ALA A 33 11.38 -1.72 1.43
C ALA A 33 12.86 -1.38 1.25
N ALA A 34 13.32 -0.26 1.83
CA ALA A 34 14.74 0.03 1.84
C ALA A 34 15.40 -1.28 2.28
N PRO A 35 16.51 -1.71 1.66
CA PRO A 35 17.23 -2.83 2.18
C PRO A 35 17.58 -2.44 3.62
N ILE A 36 16.86 -3.03 4.56
CA ILE A 36 17.15 -2.88 5.98
C ILE A 36 18.40 -3.71 6.20
N GLU A 37 19.54 -3.11 5.83
CA GLU A 37 20.83 -3.59 6.28
C GLU A 37 20.79 -3.45 7.81
N ASN A 38 20.69 -4.61 8.48
CA ASN A 38 20.88 -4.77 9.92
C ASN A 38 19.83 -4.22 10.89
N VAL A 39 18.53 -4.22 10.56
CA VAL A 39 17.60 -4.48 11.65
C VAL A 39 17.87 -5.94 12.03
N ALA A 40 18.67 -6.12 13.05
CA ALA A 40 18.83 -7.43 13.66
C ALA A 40 17.41 -7.97 13.85
N LEU A 41 17.08 -9.05 13.16
CA LEU A 41 15.92 -9.90 13.40
C LEU A 41 16.04 -10.54 14.79
N ASN A 42 16.20 -9.69 15.80
CA ASN A 42 16.12 -10.05 17.22
C ASN A 42 14.67 -10.13 17.71
N ALA A 43 13.69 -9.90 16.82
CA ALA A 43 12.36 -10.39 17.07
C ALA A 43 12.48 -11.93 17.00
N LYS A 44 12.63 -12.53 18.18
CA LYS A 44 12.44 -13.98 18.36
C LYS A 44 11.08 -14.30 17.79
N THR A 45 11.04 -14.82 16.57
CA THR A 45 9.81 -15.18 15.89
C THR A 45 9.60 -16.69 15.97
N PRO A 46 8.95 -17.20 17.02
CA PRO A 46 8.78 -18.65 17.23
C PRO A 46 8.14 -19.33 16.02
N PHE A 47 7.25 -18.64 15.28
CA PHE A 47 6.54 -19.22 14.15
C PHE A 47 7.36 -19.21 12.85
N ALA A 48 8.11 -18.15 12.56
CA ALA A 48 9.00 -18.12 11.41
C ALA A 48 10.19 -19.08 11.61
N GLU A 49 10.76 -19.15 12.82
CA GLU A 49 11.78 -20.14 13.17
C GLU A 49 11.26 -21.59 13.03
N GLY A 50 9.98 -21.83 13.34
CA GLY A 50 9.36 -23.14 13.14
C GLY A 50 9.32 -23.54 11.67
N CYS A 51 8.89 -22.64 10.81
CA CYS A 51 8.78 -22.90 9.36
C CYS A 51 10.17 -23.02 8.71
N SER A 52 11.12 -22.17 9.10
CA SER A 52 12.48 -22.15 8.52
C SER A 52 13.25 -23.43 8.77
N LYS A 53 12.93 -24.24 9.79
CA LYS A 53 13.59 -25.55 10.02
C LYS A 53 13.46 -26.48 8.82
N CYS A 54 12.38 -26.36 8.05
CA CYS A 54 12.13 -27.20 6.88
C CYS A 54 12.17 -26.39 5.56
N HIS A 55 11.77 -25.12 5.57
CA HIS A 55 11.53 -24.32 4.37
C HIS A 55 12.56 -23.21 4.13
N ALA A 56 13.66 -23.13 4.90
CA ALA A 56 14.64 -22.02 4.79
C ALA A 56 15.31 -21.89 3.41
N THR A 57 15.43 -23.00 2.70
CA THR A 57 16.08 -23.02 1.37
C THR A 57 15.10 -22.78 0.22
N GLU A 58 13.80 -22.74 0.49
CA GLU A 58 12.80 -22.54 -0.54
C GLU A 58 12.74 -21.08 -0.98
N PRO A 59 12.55 -20.82 -2.29
CA PRO A 59 12.39 -19.46 -2.81
C PRO A 59 11.32 -18.66 -2.07
N ALA A 60 10.19 -19.29 -1.73
CA ALA A 60 9.09 -18.68 -1.00
C ALA A 60 9.50 -18.07 0.35
N TYR A 61 10.39 -18.75 1.09
CA TYR A 61 10.90 -18.24 2.37
C TYR A 61 11.83 -17.04 2.16
N GLN A 62 12.73 -17.16 1.19
CA GLN A 62 13.68 -16.08 0.87
C GLN A 62 12.97 -14.83 0.34
N GLU A 63 11.95 -14.98 -0.51
CA GLU A 63 11.11 -13.89 -0.98
C GLU A 63 10.37 -13.21 0.19
N TRP A 64 9.76 -14.01 1.07
CA TRP A 64 9.04 -13.49 2.23
C TRP A 64 9.93 -12.65 3.16
N GLN A 65 11.20 -13.01 3.35
CA GLN A 65 12.12 -12.24 4.18
C GLN A 65 12.27 -10.79 3.71
N HIS A 66 12.07 -10.51 2.42
CA HIS A 66 12.12 -9.19 1.81
C HIS A 66 10.74 -8.55 1.58
N ALA A 67 9.66 -9.24 1.95
CA ALA A 67 8.31 -8.76 1.78
C ALA A 67 7.90 -7.77 2.88
N GLY A 68 7.00 -6.84 2.57
CA GLY A 68 6.40 -5.96 3.56
C GLY A 68 5.74 -6.71 4.73
N HIS A 69 5.24 -7.91 4.47
CA HIS A 69 4.64 -8.77 5.50
C HIS A 69 5.63 -9.16 6.61
N SER A 70 6.87 -9.47 6.27
CA SER A 70 7.90 -9.83 7.27
C SER A 70 8.29 -8.65 8.19
N HIS A 71 7.95 -7.43 7.80
CA HIS A 71 8.21 -6.20 8.55
C HIS A 71 6.95 -5.55 9.13
N ALA A 72 5.78 -6.17 8.93
CA ALA A 72 4.50 -5.56 9.26
C ALA A 72 4.37 -5.14 10.74
N LEU A 73 4.89 -5.92 11.67
CA LEU A 73 4.85 -5.61 13.10
C LEU A 73 5.81 -4.47 13.46
N VAL A 74 7.03 -4.48 12.94
CA VAL A 74 8.01 -3.41 13.18
C VAL A 74 7.49 -2.10 12.62
N ASN A 75 7.00 -2.10 11.38
CA ASN A 75 6.41 -0.92 10.76
C ASN A 75 5.19 -0.37 11.53
N LEU A 76 4.44 -1.25 12.18
CA LEU A 76 3.35 -0.83 13.06
C LEU A 76 3.87 -0.14 14.31
N ILE A 77 4.85 -0.73 15.00
CA ILE A 77 5.37 -0.24 16.28
C ILE A 77 6.16 1.08 16.09
N GLU A 78 6.93 1.18 15.03
CA GLU A 78 7.75 2.35 14.72
C GLU A 78 6.96 3.43 13.96
N GLY A 79 5.73 3.14 13.55
CA GLY A 79 4.87 4.05 12.81
C GLY A 79 4.40 5.24 13.66
N PRO A 80 3.84 6.28 13.01
CA PRO A 80 3.45 7.53 13.68
C PRO A 80 2.11 7.44 14.42
N TYR A 81 1.48 6.28 14.46
CA TYR A 81 0.15 6.10 15.04
C TYR A 81 0.22 5.43 16.41
N GLU A 82 -0.71 5.77 17.27
CA GLU A 82 -0.90 5.03 18.53
C GLU A 82 -1.34 3.59 18.23
N VAL A 83 -0.54 2.66 18.67
CA VAL A 83 -0.76 1.24 18.37
C VAL A 83 -1.75 0.63 19.34
N GLN A 84 -2.81 0.04 18.82
CA GLN A 84 -3.81 -0.69 19.58
C GLN A 84 -3.64 -2.20 19.39
N THR A 85 -4.05 -2.98 20.38
CA THR A 85 -4.00 -4.46 20.31
C THR A 85 -4.77 -5.01 19.09
N SER A 86 -5.86 -4.34 18.68
CA SER A 86 -6.63 -4.70 17.48
C SER A 86 -5.83 -4.63 16.18
N CYS A 87 -4.79 -3.79 16.11
CA CYS A 87 -3.92 -3.67 14.95
C CYS A 87 -3.16 -4.98 14.66
N LEU A 88 -2.85 -5.75 15.71
CA LEU A 88 -2.13 -7.01 15.61
C LEU A 88 -2.85 -8.05 14.76
N SER A 89 -4.16 -7.92 14.63
CA SER A 89 -4.98 -8.83 13.81
C SER A 89 -4.55 -8.87 12.34
N CYS A 90 -3.95 -7.79 11.84
CA CYS A 90 -3.47 -7.66 10.47
C CYS A 90 -1.94 -7.51 10.38
N HIS A 91 -1.29 -7.13 11.48
CA HIS A 91 0.14 -6.83 11.50
C HIS A 91 1.01 -7.87 12.19
N SER A 92 0.39 -8.91 12.77
CA SER A 92 1.11 -9.95 13.50
C SER A 92 0.52 -11.33 13.28
N SER A 93 1.36 -12.34 13.19
CA SER A 93 0.95 -13.75 13.25
C SER A 93 0.74 -14.19 14.68
N GLY A 94 -0.18 -15.16 14.87
CA GLY A 94 -0.52 -15.68 16.20
C GLY A 94 -1.67 -14.93 16.86
N TYR A 95 -2.09 -13.78 16.29
CA TYR A 95 -3.35 -13.15 16.61
C TYR A 95 -4.41 -13.71 15.66
N GLU A 96 -5.25 -14.61 16.13
CA GLU A 96 -6.27 -15.21 15.30
C GLU A 96 -7.45 -14.23 15.07
N VAL A 97 -7.44 -13.55 13.92
CA VAL A 97 -8.54 -12.70 13.46
C VAL A 97 -9.86 -13.47 13.30
N PHE A 98 -9.80 -14.79 13.27
CA PHE A 98 -10.86 -15.65 12.75
C PHE A 98 -11.42 -16.66 13.74
N SER A 99 -10.87 -16.69 14.92
CA SER A 99 -11.47 -17.44 16.00
C SER A 99 -11.45 -16.55 17.24
N ASP A 100 -12.53 -16.59 18.01
CA ASP A 100 -12.54 -16.12 19.40
C ASP A 100 -11.58 -16.96 20.28
N ARG A 101 -10.68 -17.71 19.65
CA ARG A 101 -9.69 -18.57 20.26
C ARG A 101 -8.39 -17.83 20.41
N VAL A 102 -8.29 -17.02 21.43
CA VAL A 102 -7.00 -16.76 22.04
C VAL A 102 -6.51 -18.14 22.54
N TYR A 103 -5.31 -18.56 22.11
CA TYR A 103 -4.72 -19.78 22.69
C TYR A 103 -4.76 -19.65 24.19
N PRO A 104 -5.36 -20.61 24.93
CA PRO A 104 -5.49 -20.49 26.38
C PRO A 104 -4.11 -20.27 27.00
N GLY A 105 -3.96 -19.16 27.74
CA GLY A 105 -2.71 -18.79 28.41
C GLY A 105 -1.82 -17.79 27.63
N HIS A 106 -2.20 -17.33 26.44
CA HIS A 106 -1.47 -16.27 25.72
C HIS A 106 -2.32 -15.01 25.64
N THR A 107 -1.86 -13.96 26.30
CA THR A 107 -2.41 -12.62 26.12
C THR A 107 -1.63 -11.96 24.98
N TYR A 108 -2.24 -11.84 23.79
CA TYR A 108 -1.64 -11.07 22.70
C TYR A 108 -1.96 -9.59 22.91
N ASN A 109 -0.93 -8.84 23.20
CA ASN A 109 -0.95 -7.39 23.21
C ASN A 109 0.35 -6.90 22.53
N ILE A 110 0.54 -5.60 22.45
CA ILE A 110 1.73 -5.01 21.81
C ILE A 110 3.04 -5.47 22.48
N GLU A 111 3.03 -5.67 23.79
CA GLU A 111 4.23 -6.06 24.56
C GLU A 111 4.60 -7.54 24.33
N THR A 112 3.62 -8.36 24.01
CA THR A 112 3.80 -9.81 23.78
C THR A 112 3.83 -10.21 22.32
N ALA A 113 3.48 -9.31 21.41
CA ALA A 113 3.56 -9.56 19.97
C ALA A 113 5.02 -9.60 19.54
N VAL A 114 5.43 -10.72 18.95
CA VAL A 114 6.83 -10.96 18.56
C VAL A 114 6.98 -11.36 17.08
N ASN A 115 5.86 -11.57 16.39
CA ASN A 115 5.85 -12.05 15.01
C ASN A 115 5.22 -11.04 14.08
N ALA A 116 5.86 -10.73 12.98
CA ALA A 116 5.23 -10.07 11.85
C ALA A 116 4.21 -11.02 11.17
N VAL A 117 3.67 -10.63 10.02
CA VAL A 117 2.78 -11.50 9.22
C VAL A 117 3.64 -12.60 8.58
N ALA A 118 3.66 -13.77 9.21
CA ALA A 118 4.47 -14.91 8.81
C ALA A 118 3.66 -15.97 8.05
N CYS A 119 4.31 -17.05 7.69
CA CYS A 119 3.75 -18.16 6.90
C CYS A 119 2.41 -18.67 7.45
N SER A 120 2.30 -18.79 8.79
CA SER A 120 1.11 -19.31 9.48
C SER A 120 -0.12 -18.40 9.37
N SER A 121 0.04 -17.14 9.03
CA SER A 121 -1.10 -16.23 8.74
C SER A 121 -1.85 -16.65 7.47
N CYS A 122 -1.16 -17.32 6.54
CA CYS A 122 -1.70 -17.71 5.24
C CYS A 122 -1.78 -19.25 5.08
N HIS A 123 -0.88 -20.03 5.69
CA HIS A 123 -0.74 -21.46 5.47
C HIS A 123 -0.94 -22.29 6.75
N SER A 124 -1.48 -23.49 6.56
CA SER A 124 -1.57 -24.53 7.61
C SER A 124 -1.44 -25.91 6.99
N HIS A 125 -0.56 -26.75 7.53
CA HIS A 125 -0.40 -28.15 7.10
C HIS A 125 -1.68 -28.98 7.26
N THR A 126 -2.62 -28.52 8.07
CA THR A 126 -3.92 -29.19 8.27
C THR A 126 -5.01 -28.71 7.31
N SER A 127 -4.72 -27.67 6.52
CA SER A 127 -5.70 -27.15 5.56
C SER A 127 -5.90 -28.10 4.39
N LYS A 128 -7.13 -28.08 3.84
CA LYS A 128 -7.52 -28.78 2.62
C LYS A 128 -7.65 -27.83 1.42
N GLU A 129 -7.42 -26.54 1.62
CA GLU A 129 -7.43 -25.57 0.54
C GLU A 129 -6.18 -25.71 -0.36
N GLU A 130 -6.27 -25.24 -1.60
CA GLU A 130 -5.14 -25.23 -2.54
C GLU A 130 -3.94 -24.54 -1.88
N HIS A 131 -2.75 -25.07 -2.05
CA HIS A 131 -1.50 -24.61 -1.42
C HIS A 131 -1.54 -24.54 0.11
N LEU A 132 -2.37 -25.39 0.76
CA LEU A 132 -2.53 -25.41 2.22
C LEU A 132 -2.91 -24.04 2.83
N LEU A 133 -3.61 -23.20 2.07
CA LEU A 133 -4.06 -21.91 2.57
C LEU A 133 -5.11 -22.07 3.67
N VAL A 134 -5.05 -21.25 4.73
CA VAL A 134 -6.03 -21.25 5.82
C VAL A 134 -7.44 -20.83 5.36
N LYS A 135 -7.54 -20.17 4.18
CA LYS A 135 -8.76 -19.77 3.50
C LYS A 135 -8.56 -19.77 2.00
N PRO A 136 -9.64 -19.89 1.20
CA PRO A 136 -9.52 -19.70 -0.25
C PRO A 136 -8.82 -18.39 -0.60
N ALA A 137 -7.89 -18.42 -1.56
CA ALA A 137 -7.06 -17.28 -1.97
C ALA A 137 -7.87 -15.98 -2.20
N LYS A 138 -9.06 -16.09 -2.84
CA LYS A 138 -9.94 -14.94 -3.10
C LYS A 138 -10.49 -14.25 -1.86
N LYS A 139 -10.38 -14.86 -0.67
CA LYS A 139 -10.85 -14.33 0.61
C LYS A 139 -9.71 -14.02 1.57
N LEU A 140 -8.53 -14.57 1.33
CA LEU A 140 -7.41 -14.51 2.27
C LEU A 140 -6.90 -13.07 2.46
N CYS A 141 -6.51 -12.42 1.37
CA CYS A 141 -5.89 -11.09 1.41
C CYS A 141 -6.85 -10.00 1.95
N VAL A 142 -8.14 -10.09 1.56
CA VAL A 142 -9.15 -9.08 1.94
C VAL A 142 -9.53 -9.09 3.43
N ASN A 143 -8.99 -10.01 4.21
CA ASN A 143 -9.19 -9.97 5.65
C ASN A 143 -8.44 -8.81 6.30
N CYS A 144 -7.28 -8.45 5.74
CA CYS A 144 -6.43 -7.37 6.22
C CYS A 144 -6.44 -6.16 5.26
N HIS A 145 -6.41 -6.41 3.95
CA HIS A 145 -6.44 -5.38 2.92
C HIS A 145 -7.87 -4.89 2.62
N LYS A 146 -8.49 -4.29 3.63
CA LYS A 146 -9.85 -3.73 3.60
C LYS A 146 -9.93 -2.42 4.39
N MET A 147 -10.89 -1.60 4.05
CA MET A 147 -11.07 -0.27 4.62
C MET A 147 -11.46 -0.32 6.09
N ASP A 148 -12.41 -1.18 6.43
CA ASP A 148 -12.85 -1.39 7.80
C ASP A 148 -11.99 -2.47 8.48
N CYS A 149 -10.95 -2.02 9.16
CA CYS A 149 -10.10 -2.91 9.96
C CYS A 149 -10.62 -3.13 11.39
N GLY A 150 -11.63 -2.39 11.83
CA GLY A 150 -12.06 -2.37 13.23
C GLY A 150 -11.00 -1.82 14.21
N CYS A 151 -9.89 -1.30 13.70
CA CYS A 151 -8.73 -0.85 14.48
C CYS A 151 -8.55 0.67 14.48
N ALA A 152 -9.11 1.36 13.51
CA ALA A 152 -9.08 2.82 13.43
C ALA A 152 -10.44 3.39 13.86
N GLY A 153 -10.47 4.62 14.34
CA GLY A 153 -11.71 5.31 14.66
C GLY A 153 -12.62 5.44 13.44
N ALA A 154 -13.91 5.66 13.67
CA ALA A 154 -14.89 5.83 12.60
C ALA A 154 -14.43 6.88 11.58
N GLY A 155 -14.48 6.56 10.29
CA GLY A 155 -14.11 7.46 9.21
C GLY A 155 -12.63 7.46 8.82
N ILE A 156 -11.79 6.63 9.42
CA ILE A 156 -10.39 6.48 9.01
C ILE A 156 -10.28 5.34 7.99
N VAL A 157 -9.87 5.69 6.78
CA VAL A 157 -9.52 4.72 5.74
C VAL A 157 -8.08 4.29 5.96
N HIS A 158 -7.88 3.02 6.30
CA HIS A 158 -6.55 2.46 6.54
C HIS A 158 -5.98 1.76 5.30
N GLN A 159 -6.70 0.79 4.80
CA GLN A 159 -6.40 0.03 3.58
C GLN A 159 -7.68 -0.07 2.77
N SER A 160 -7.64 0.16 1.47
CA SER A 160 -8.86 0.21 0.65
C SER A 160 -8.80 -0.68 -0.60
N GLN A 161 -7.77 -1.53 -0.70
CA GLN A 161 -7.55 -2.35 -1.90
C GLN A 161 -8.77 -3.21 -2.24
N SER A 162 -9.42 -3.81 -1.23
CA SER A 162 -10.62 -4.62 -1.43
C SER A 162 -11.78 -3.80 -1.97
N GLU A 163 -12.05 -2.64 -1.38
CA GLU A 163 -13.15 -1.75 -1.74
C GLU A 163 -12.91 -1.13 -3.11
N MET A 164 -11.68 -0.71 -3.41
CA MET A 164 -11.29 -0.20 -4.72
C MET A 164 -11.45 -1.27 -5.79
N PHE A 165 -10.94 -2.49 -5.58
CA PHE A 165 -11.09 -3.60 -6.52
C PHE A 165 -12.55 -3.96 -6.77
N LEU A 166 -13.39 -3.95 -5.74
CA LEU A 166 -14.81 -4.25 -5.82
C LEU A 166 -15.67 -3.05 -6.23
N GLY A 167 -15.10 -1.85 -6.31
CA GLY A 167 -15.75 -0.60 -6.71
C GLY A 167 -16.93 -0.25 -5.82
N ARG A 168 -16.71 -0.13 -4.51
CA ARG A 168 -17.77 0.09 -3.52
C ARG A 168 -17.30 0.99 -2.37
N GLU A 169 -18.22 1.43 -1.53
CA GLU A 169 -18.02 2.23 -0.31
C GLU A 169 -17.63 3.70 -0.53
N GLY A 170 -17.40 4.14 -1.77
CA GLY A 170 -17.13 5.54 -2.06
C GLY A 170 -18.39 6.40 -2.05
N ALA A 171 -18.27 7.65 -1.62
CA ALA A 171 -19.37 8.60 -1.55
C ALA A 171 -19.76 9.10 -2.94
N GLY A 172 -21.07 9.24 -3.19
CA GLY A 172 -21.62 9.83 -4.41
C GLY A 172 -21.42 9.00 -5.69
N VAL A 173 -20.72 7.88 -5.62
CA VAL A 173 -20.39 7.04 -6.79
C VAL A 173 -21.07 5.68 -6.68
N LYS A 174 -21.76 5.28 -7.74
CA LYS A 174 -22.39 3.96 -7.81
C LYS A 174 -21.31 2.86 -7.85
N ARG A 175 -21.69 1.69 -7.36
CA ARG A 175 -20.82 0.50 -7.42
C ARG A 175 -20.31 0.25 -8.85
N MET A 176 -18.99 0.15 -8.99
CA MET A 176 -18.29 -0.02 -10.27
C MET A 176 -17.14 -1.03 -10.09
N PRO A 177 -17.40 -2.34 -10.09
CA PRO A 177 -16.35 -3.34 -9.91
C PRO A 177 -15.30 -3.28 -11.01
N SER A 178 -14.03 -3.50 -10.65
CA SER A 178 -12.96 -3.68 -11.64
C SER A 178 -13.30 -4.79 -12.63
N PRO A 179 -13.01 -4.64 -13.91
CA PRO A 179 -13.15 -5.71 -14.91
C PRO A 179 -12.46 -7.01 -14.49
N HIS A 180 -11.35 -6.89 -13.77
CA HIS A 180 -10.55 -8.00 -13.27
C HIS A 180 -11.27 -8.86 -12.22
N VAL A 181 -12.31 -8.35 -11.55
CA VAL A 181 -13.12 -9.14 -10.59
C VAL A 181 -13.72 -10.38 -11.23
N ARG A 182 -14.11 -10.28 -12.52
CA ARG A 182 -14.70 -11.39 -13.28
C ARG A 182 -13.65 -12.18 -14.04
N ALA A 183 -12.64 -11.52 -14.59
CA ALA A 183 -11.60 -12.13 -15.40
C ALA A 183 -10.64 -13.01 -14.57
N MET A 184 -10.33 -12.58 -13.35
CA MET A 184 -9.31 -13.23 -12.53
C MET A 184 -9.92 -14.03 -11.39
N LYS A 185 -9.97 -15.36 -11.54
CA LYS A 185 -10.56 -16.27 -10.53
C LYS A 185 -9.84 -16.22 -9.17
N LYS A 186 -8.52 -16.09 -9.19
CA LYS A 186 -7.66 -16.03 -8.00
C LYS A 186 -7.49 -14.61 -7.45
N ARG A 187 -8.03 -13.57 -8.13
CA ARG A 187 -8.00 -12.16 -7.73
C ARG A 187 -6.59 -11.66 -7.39
N CYS A 188 -6.35 -11.24 -6.14
CA CYS A 188 -5.11 -10.61 -5.68
C CYS A 188 -3.86 -11.43 -6.04
N VAL A 189 -3.88 -12.74 -5.80
CA VAL A 189 -2.73 -13.61 -6.06
C VAL A 189 -2.38 -13.72 -7.54
N HIS A 190 -3.32 -13.41 -8.44
CA HIS A 190 -3.07 -13.46 -9.88
C HIS A 190 -2.01 -12.44 -10.33
N CYS A 191 -1.95 -11.29 -9.68
CA CYS A 191 -0.97 -10.24 -9.96
C CYS A 191 0.16 -10.21 -8.93
N HIS A 192 -0.17 -10.36 -7.65
CA HIS A 192 0.78 -10.18 -6.57
C HIS A 192 1.66 -11.39 -6.28
N MET A 193 1.25 -12.58 -6.75
CA MET A 193 2.03 -13.81 -6.55
C MET A 193 2.38 -14.52 -7.88
N ALA A 194 2.05 -13.92 -9.03
CA ALA A 194 2.48 -14.45 -10.32
C ALA A 194 4.00 -14.34 -10.45
N LYS A 195 4.65 -15.40 -10.90
CA LYS A 195 6.07 -15.42 -11.25
C LYS A 195 6.29 -16.46 -12.34
N GLU A 196 7.30 -16.24 -13.18
CA GLU A 196 7.59 -17.10 -14.33
C GLU A 196 8.13 -18.45 -13.89
N ASP A 197 9.09 -18.46 -12.97
CA ASP A 197 9.75 -19.67 -12.51
C ASP A 197 9.55 -19.84 -10.98
N PRO A 198 8.79 -20.85 -10.55
CA PRO A 198 8.56 -21.13 -9.14
C PRO A 198 9.82 -21.49 -8.35
N GLU A 199 10.87 -21.99 -9.02
CA GLU A 199 12.09 -22.49 -8.38
C GLU A 199 13.14 -21.39 -8.12
N THR A 200 12.94 -20.18 -8.66
CA THR A 200 13.85 -19.06 -8.47
C THR A 200 13.32 -18.07 -7.43
N VAL A 201 14.21 -17.35 -6.77
CA VAL A 201 13.84 -16.22 -5.89
C VAL A 201 13.45 -15.03 -6.75
N ALA A 202 12.19 -14.64 -6.70
CA ALA A 202 11.66 -13.55 -7.48
C ALA A 202 11.92 -12.18 -6.82
N LYS A 203 12.08 -11.14 -7.65
CA LYS A 203 12.05 -9.73 -7.19
C LYS A 203 10.63 -9.18 -7.13
N HIS A 204 9.75 -9.67 -7.99
CA HIS A 204 8.32 -9.36 -8.07
C HIS A 204 7.55 -10.66 -8.16
N GLY A 205 6.31 -10.67 -7.72
CA GLY A 205 5.53 -11.89 -7.63
C GLY A 205 5.96 -12.79 -6.48
N GLY A 206 5.48 -14.03 -6.48
CA GLY A 206 5.75 -14.99 -5.41
C GLY A 206 5.41 -14.47 -4.01
N HIS A 207 6.24 -14.80 -3.05
CA HIS A 207 6.07 -14.35 -1.67
C HIS A 207 6.71 -12.99 -1.36
N THR A 208 7.16 -12.25 -2.38
CA THR A 208 7.45 -10.82 -2.25
C THR A 208 6.17 -10.00 -2.15
N PHE A 209 5.06 -10.52 -2.68
CA PHE A 209 3.75 -9.87 -2.81
C PHE A 209 3.78 -8.55 -3.61
N ILE A 210 4.87 -8.26 -4.29
CA ILE A 210 4.96 -7.11 -5.21
C ILE A 210 4.38 -7.53 -6.55
N ALA A 211 3.37 -6.80 -7.05
CA ALA A 211 2.76 -7.14 -8.32
C ALA A 211 3.79 -7.10 -9.46
N ASP A 212 3.80 -8.13 -10.27
CA ASP A 212 4.59 -8.19 -11.49
C ASP A 212 3.74 -7.71 -12.68
N PHE A 213 4.03 -6.51 -13.17
CA PHE A 213 3.28 -5.91 -14.26
C PHE A 213 3.56 -6.56 -15.63
N SER A 214 4.62 -7.37 -15.77
CA SER A 214 4.84 -8.17 -16.99
C SER A 214 3.69 -9.13 -17.22
N THR A 215 3.06 -9.61 -16.14
CA THR A 215 1.89 -10.50 -16.21
C THR A 215 0.65 -9.85 -16.83
N CYS A 216 0.59 -8.52 -16.91
CA CYS A 216 -0.51 -7.82 -17.57
C CYS A 216 -0.51 -8.10 -19.09
N SER A 217 0.65 -8.28 -19.70
CA SER A 217 0.83 -8.45 -21.12
C SER A 217 0.81 -9.92 -21.58
N THR A 218 0.26 -10.82 -20.75
CA THR A 218 0.09 -12.22 -21.12
C THR A 218 -0.98 -12.38 -22.21
N SER A 219 -0.85 -13.45 -23.01
CA SER A 219 -1.77 -13.74 -24.12
C SER A 219 -3.24 -13.73 -23.69
N GLY A 220 -4.06 -13.03 -24.45
CA GLY A 220 -5.49 -12.86 -24.19
C GLY A 220 -5.85 -11.79 -23.16
N CYS A 221 -4.85 -11.05 -22.63
CA CYS A 221 -5.05 -9.92 -21.72
C CYS A 221 -4.66 -8.61 -22.40
N HIS A 222 -3.58 -7.94 -21.95
CA HIS A 222 -3.10 -6.67 -22.49
C HIS A 222 -1.90 -6.89 -23.45
N ASP A 223 -2.05 -7.81 -24.39
CA ASP A 223 -0.98 -8.28 -25.30
C ASP A 223 -0.89 -7.52 -26.63
N SER A 224 -1.81 -6.60 -26.91
CA SER A 224 -1.76 -5.78 -28.12
C SER A 224 -0.95 -4.50 -27.92
N VAL A 225 -0.38 -3.99 -29.03
CA VAL A 225 0.39 -2.72 -29.04
C VAL A 225 -0.46 -1.57 -28.49
N ASP A 226 -1.73 -1.51 -28.88
CA ASP A 226 -2.65 -0.44 -28.46
C ASP A 226 -3.13 -0.60 -27.00
N ASN A 227 -2.88 -1.74 -26.38
CA ASN A 227 -3.29 -2.05 -25.01
C ASN A 227 -2.11 -2.43 -24.11
N ASN A 228 -0.92 -2.00 -24.43
CA ASN A 228 0.28 -2.26 -23.65
C ASN A 228 0.24 -1.53 -22.32
N MET A 229 0.26 -2.28 -21.23
CA MET A 229 0.17 -1.72 -19.88
C MET A 229 1.46 -1.05 -19.41
N GLU A 230 2.62 -1.41 -19.94
CA GLU A 230 3.88 -0.72 -19.60
C GLU A 230 3.84 0.77 -19.96
N THR A 231 3.17 1.10 -21.08
CA THR A 231 3.01 2.49 -21.54
C THR A 231 1.81 3.19 -20.91
N LYS A 232 0.74 2.45 -20.60
CA LYS A 232 -0.51 3.01 -20.06
C LYS A 232 -0.48 3.23 -18.56
N LEU A 233 0.15 2.34 -17.80
CA LEU A 233 0.19 2.46 -16.33
C LEU A 233 0.79 3.79 -15.85
N PRO A 234 1.92 4.29 -16.38
CA PRO A 234 2.44 5.60 -16.00
C PRO A 234 1.48 6.75 -16.29
N GLN A 235 0.75 6.67 -17.40
CA GLN A 235 -0.22 7.70 -17.79
C GLN A 235 -1.43 7.71 -16.85
N TYR A 236 -2.00 6.54 -16.55
CA TYR A 236 -3.10 6.41 -15.59
C TYR A 236 -2.70 6.88 -14.20
N ARG A 237 -1.49 6.52 -13.77
CA ARG A 237 -0.96 6.98 -12.49
C ARG A 237 -0.85 8.50 -12.43
N ALA A 238 -0.27 9.12 -13.45
CA ALA A 238 -0.13 10.57 -13.52
C ALA A 238 -1.49 11.30 -13.51
N GLU A 239 -2.50 10.74 -14.20
CA GLU A 239 -3.87 11.27 -14.18
C GLU A 239 -4.45 11.21 -12.76
N ILE A 240 -4.40 10.07 -12.10
CA ILE A 240 -4.92 9.90 -10.74
C ILE A 240 -4.18 10.81 -9.76
N GLU A 241 -2.85 10.88 -9.81
CA GLU A 241 -2.05 11.75 -8.95
C GLU A 241 -2.42 13.23 -9.13
N SER A 242 -2.61 13.67 -10.38
CA SER A 242 -3.05 15.05 -10.68
C SER A 242 -4.41 15.37 -10.06
N LYS A 243 -5.38 14.46 -10.20
CA LYS A 243 -6.71 14.61 -9.58
C LYS A 243 -6.63 14.58 -8.05
N MET A 244 -5.83 13.70 -7.48
CA MET A 244 -5.61 13.66 -6.03
C MET A 244 -5.05 14.98 -5.49
N GLN A 245 -4.08 15.57 -6.19
CA GLN A 245 -3.53 16.87 -5.81
C GLN A 245 -4.61 17.96 -5.87
N ALA A 246 -5.45 17.95 -6.89
CA ALA A 246 -6.56 18.91 -7.02
C ALA A 246 -7.60 18.75 -5.90
N VAL A 247 -8.01 17.51 -5.58
CA VAL A 247 -8.92 17.22 -4.45
C VAL A 247 -8.28 17.63 -3.13
N LYS A 248 -7.00 17.30 -2.92
CA LYS A 248 -6.29 17.72 -1.70
C LYS A 248 -6.31 19.22 -1.52
N LYS A 249 -6.10 19.99 -2.59
CA LYS A 249 -6.11 21.46 -2.52
C LYS A 249 -7.45 22.01 -2.05
N ILE A 250 -8.58 21.48 -2.53
CA ILE A 250 -9.90 21.93 -2.08
C ILE A 250 -10.20 21.49 -0.65
N LEU A 251 -9.79 20.27 -0.24
CA LEU A 251 -9.92 19.80 1.14
C LEU A 251 -9.11 20.63 2.12
N ASP A 252 -7.87 21.00 1.78
CA ASP A 252 -7.00 21.81 2.63
C ASP A 252 -7.58 23.23 2.81
N ALA A 253 -8.24 23.78 1.79
CA ALA A 253 -8.83 25.12 1.79
C ALA A 253 -10.23 25.17 2.41
N ALA A 254 -10.91 24.05 2.58
CA ALA A 254 -12.29 24.01 3.06
C ALA A 254 -12.43 24.60 4.49
N PRO A 255 -13.31 25.60 4.69
CA PRO A 255 -13.50 26.24 6.00
C PRO A 255 -14.26 25.36 6.97
N ASP A 256 -15.22 24.55 6.50
CA ASP A 256 -16.00 23.61 7.30
C ASP A 256 -15.65 22.17 6.99
N LYS A 257 -14.85 21.57 7.86
CA LYS A 257 -14.42 20.16 7.76
C LYS A 257 -15.44 19.16 8.33
N THR A 258 -16.60 19.64 8.75
CA THR A 258 -17.71 18.81 9.27
C THR A 258 -18.86 18.71 8.28
N SER A 259 -18.85 19.49 7.20
CA SER A 259 -19.88 19.43 6.15
C SER A 259 -19.90 18.06 5.47
N GLN A 260 -21.08 17.64 5.02
CA GLN A 260 -21.21 16.36 4.29
C GLN A 260 -20.35 16.34 3.02
N ALA A 261 -20.29 17.47 2.29
CA ALA A 261 -19.44 17.61 1.12
C ALA A 261 -17.95 17.36 1.42
N TYR A 262 -17.47 17.91 2.56
CA TYR A 262 -16.09 17.65 3.00
C TYR A 262 -15.86 16.18 3.35
N LEU A 263 -16.77 15.59 4.12
CA LEU A 263 -16.65 14.20 4.55
C LEU A 263 -16.67 13.24 3.35
N ASP A 264 -17.54 13.50 2.37
CA ASP A 264 -17.63 12.71 1.14
C ASP A 264 -16.36 12.83 0.29
N ALA A 265 -15.88 14.06 0.04
CA ALA A 265 -14.67 14.30 -0.72
C ALA A 265 -13.44 13.70 -0.04
N LYS A 266 -13.36 13.84 1.29
CA LYS A 266 -12.27 13.27 2.09
C LYS A 266 -12.28 11.75 2.08
N LEU A 267 -13.44 11.12 2.22
CA LEU A 267 -13.58 9.67 2.13
C LEU A 267 -13.04 9.15 0.80
N ASN A 268 -13.48 9.74 -0.31
CA ASN A 268 -13.04 9.33 -1.64
C ASN A 268 -11.54 9.54 -1.86
N TYR A 269 -11.01 10.67 -1.41
CA TYR A 269 -9.57 10.95 -1.44
C TYR A 269 -8.78 9.92 -0.64
N ASP A 270 -9.21 9.64 0.59
CA ASP A 270 -8.55 8.70 1.49
C ASP A 270 -8.64 7.25 0.94
N MET A 271 -9.74 6.89 0.28
CA MET A 271 -9.88 5.59 -0.39
C MET A 271 -8.85 5.42 -1.52
N VAL A 272 -8.71 6.41 -2.40
CA VAL A 272 -7.72 6.33 -3.49
C VAL A 272 -6.30 6.34 -2.94
N LYS A 273 -6.03 7.13 -1.88
CA LYS A 273 -4.75 7.16 -1.18
C LYS A 273 -4.43 5.84 -0.48
N GLY A 274 -5.40 5.29 0.27
CA GLY A 274 -5.26 4.03 1.02
C GLY A 274 -5.16 2.78 0.15
N ASP A 275 -5.53 2.90 -1.13
CA ASP A 275 -5.34 1.84 -2.14
C ASP A 275 -3.86 1.51 -2.37
N SER A 276 -2.95 2.44 -2.09
CA SER A 276 -1.50 2.32 -2.28
C SER A 276 -1.06 1.93 -3.70
N GLY A 277 -2.02 1.66 -4.58
CA GLY A 277 -1.83 1.32 -5.99
C GLY A 277 -2.16 2.49 -6.93
N TYR A 278 -2.39 3.70 -6.41
CA TYR A 278 -2.78 4.87 -7.21
C TYR A 278 -3.95 4.58 -8.16
N GLY A 279 -4.96 3.90 -7.63
CA GLY A 279 -6.15 3.53 -8.40
C GLY A 279 -5.97 2.34 -9.35
N LEU A 280 -4.80 1.71 -9.43
CA LEU A 280 -4.54 0.58 -10.35
C LEU A 280 -5.44 -0.63 -10.09
N HIS A 281 -5.95 -0.82 -8.87
CA HIS A 281 -6.92 -1.87 -8.60
C HIS A 281 -8.25 -1.64 -9.32
N ASN A 282 -8.60 -0.37 -9.62
CA ASN A 282 -9.81 -0.02 -10.39
C ASN A 282 -9.73 1.43 -10.88
N ILE A 283 -9.01 1.67 -11.97
CA ILE A 283 -8.79 3.01 -12.53
C ILE A 283 -10.11 3.76 -12.82
N PRO A 284 -11.14 3.14 -13.44
CA PRO A 284 -12.41 3.83 -13.66
C PRO A 284 -13.09 4.27 -12.36
N TYR A 285 -13.04 3.45 -11.32
CA TYR A 285 -13.65 3.80 -10.04
C TYR A 285 -12.86 4.89 -9.31
N ALA A 286 -11.53 4.83 -9.31
CA ALA A 286 -10.67 5.87 -8.75
C ALA A 286 -10.94 7.23 -9.40
N ASN A 287 -11.03 7.26 -10.74
CA ASN A 287 -11.41 8.46 -11.46
C ASN A 287 -12.79 8.98 -11.06
N ALA A 288 -13.79 8.10 -11.01
CA ALA A 288 -15.15 8.49 -10.63
C ALA A 288 -15.23 9.08 -9.20
N LEU A 289 -14.48 8.50 -8.24
CA LEU A 289 -14.39 9.02 -6.87
C LEU A 289 -13.79 10.44 -6.84
N LEU A 290 -12.68 10.63 -7.54
CA LEU A 290 -11.98 11.92 -7.55
C LEU A 290 -12.78 12.98 -8.34
N ASP A 291 -13.41 12.62 -9.45
CA ASP A 291 -14.26 13.51 -10.22
C ASP A 291 -15.50 13.97 -9.43
N TYR A 292 -16.13 13.06 -8.69
CA TYR A 292 -17.19 13.42 -7.76
C TYR A 292 -16.69 14.39 -6.69
N SER A 293 -15.54 14.11 -6.07
CA SER A 293 -14.96 15.00 -5.06
C SER A 293 -14.65 16.40 -5.63
N LEU A 294 -14.15 16.48 -6.87
CA LEU A 294 -13.91 17.76 -7.55
C LEU A 294 -15.22 18.51 -7.85
N SER A 295 -16.32 17.79 -8.11
CA SER A 295 -17.63 18.43 -8.35
C SER A 295 -18.20 19.12 -7.12
N LEU A 296 -17.76 18.74 -5.92
CA LEU A 296 -18.18 19.36 -4.64
C LEU A 296 -17.44 20.68 -4.33
N LYS A 297 -16.54 21.11 -5.22
CA LYS A 297 -15.70 22.31 -4.99
C LYS A 297 -16.50 23.53 -4.54
N SER A 298 -17.61 23.84 -5.21
CA SER A 298 -18.44 25.01 -4.87
C SER A 298 -19.17 24.90 -3.53
N GLU A 299 -19.30 23.70 -2.98
CA GLU A 299 -19.88 23.47 -1.66
C GLU A 299 -18.82 23.52 -0.55
N LEU A 300 -17.55 23.42 -0.94
CA LEU A 300 -16.38 23.41 -0.06
C LEU A 300 -15.67 24.76 0.05
N GLU A 301 -15.93 25.69 -0.88
CA GLU A 301 -15.48 27.08 -0.86
C GLU A 301 -16.46 27.99 -0.12
#